data_2162586421f14883c1e0952ed877589e
#
_entry.id   2162586421f14883c1e0952ed877589e
#
_cell.length_a   1.000
_cell.length_b   1.000
_cell.length_c   1.000
_cell.angle_alpha   90.00
_cell.angle_beta   90.00
_cell.angle_gamma   90.00
#
_symmetry.space_group_name_H-M   'P 1'
#
loop_
_entity.id
_entity.type
_entity.pdbx_description
1 polymer ?
#
loop_
_entity_poly.entity_id
_entity_poly.type
_entity_poly.pdbx_seq_one_letter_code
_entity_poly.pdbx_strand_id
1 'polypeptide(L)'
;MNTKTKRRMMAVTGVIVIVLVVVLAVVGGSSAARNVSVAEAASGSLHDAKVKVSGKVVPNSFSTDNNVLVFSIYDSEADPDAQTALKVRYDGGVSSTFGNDVEAICTGKVGSDGVLQCAELVTKCPSKYENASEALSIEKLLSYGADVYDKPVKIVGTVAAGSIA
;
A
#
# COMPACT_ATOMS: atom_id res chain seq x y z
N MET A 1 21.14 -36.85 41.98
CA MET A 1 21.48 -35.47 41.60
C MET A 1 21.23 -34.57 42.80
N ASN A 2 22.25 -33.84 43.27
CA ASN A 2 22.23 -33.10 44.54
C ASN A 2 21.30 -31.85 44.39
N THR A 3 20.49 -31.53 45.40
CA THR A 3 19.54 -30.41 45.42
C THR A 3 20.19 -29.07 45.10
N LYS A 4 21.45 -28.88 45.50
CA LYS A 4 22.24 -27.65 45.15
C LYS A 4 22.52 -27.55 43.64
N THR A 5 22.81 -28.67 42.98
CA THR A 5 23.06 -28.73 41.53
C THR A 5 21.78 -28.47 40.74
N LYS A 6 20.61 -29.00 41.16
CA LYS A 6 19.31 -28.71 40.57
C LYS A 6 18.97 -27.21 40.62
N ARG A 7 19.17 -26.56 41.77
CA ARG A 7 18.89 -25.11 41.90
C ARG A 7 19.81 -24.26 41.01
N ARG A 8 21.10 -24.64 40.92
CA ARG A 8 22.05 -23.94 40.03
C ARG A 8 21.67 -24.11 38.55
N MET A 9 21.31 -25.31 38.12
CA MET A 9 20.84 -25.56 36.76
C MET A 9 19.58 -24.77 36.44
N MET A 10 18.57 -24.76 37.34
CA MET A 10 17.35 -23.96 37.12
C MET A 10 17.66 -22.46 37.01
N ALA A 11 18.55 -21.92 37.82
CA ALA A 11 18.95 -20.53 37.76
C ALA A 11 19.67 -20.19 36.44
N VAL A 12 20.61 -21.04 36.01
CA VAL A 12 21.32 -20.86 34.73
C VAL A 12 20.38 -20.95 33.55
N THR A 13 19.46 -21.93 33.52
CA THR A 13 18.47 -22.07 32.46
C THR A 13 17.54 -20.86 32.43
N GLY A 14 17.09 -20.35 33.58
CA GLY A 14 16.28 -19.14 33.67
C GLY A 14 16.98 -17.92 33.09
N VAL A 15 18.26 -17.71 33.40
CA VAL A 15 19.05 -16.61 32.85
C VAL A 15 19.20 -16.74 31.33
N ILE A 16 19.47 -17.94 30.81
CA ILE A 16 19.60 -18.17 29.36
C ILE A 16 18.30 -17.85 28.66
N VAL A 17 17.15 -18.29 29.20
CA VAL A 17 15.82 -18.00 28.61
C VAL A 17 15.54 -16.49 28.60
N ILE A 18 15.85 -15.77 29.69
CA ILE A 18 15.67 -14.31 29.75
C ILE A 18 16.52 -13.61 28.70
N VAL A 19 17.82 -13.98 28.60
CA VAL A 19 18.71 -13.40 27.59
C VAL A 19 18.20 -13.66 26.17
N LEU A 20 17.74 -14.88 25.90
CA LEU A 20 17.22 -15.26 24.59
C LEU A 20 15.94 -14.45 24.24
N VAL A 21 15.04 -14.28 25.20
CA VAL A 21 13.82 -13.45 25.00
C VAL A 21 14.18 -12.00 24.76
N VAL A 22 15.14 -11.43 25.48
CA VAL A 22 15.60 -10.04 25.28
C VAL A 22 16.23 -9.88 23.89
N VAL A 23 17.08 -10.82 23.46
CA VAL A 23 17.70 -10.80 22.14
C VAL A 23 16.63 -10.89 21.05
N LEU A 24 15.66 -11.78 21.17
CA LEU A 24 14.55 -11.88 20.22
C LEU A 24 13.68 -10.63 20.19
N ALA A 25 13.42 -10.00 21.33
CA ALA A 25 12.66 -8.75 21.40
C ALA A 25 13.38 -7.59 20.70
N VAL A 26 14.71 -7.48 20.89
CA VAL A 26 15.51 -6.42 20.26
C VAL A 26 15.66 -6.63 18.74
N VAL A 27 15.96 -7.87 18.32
CA VAL A 27 16.14 -8.20 16.90
C VAL A 27 14.80 -8.20 16.14
N GLY A 28 13.74 -8.72 16.77
CA GLY A 28 12.39 -8.77 16.15
C GLY A 28 11.71 -7.41 16.06
N GLY A 29 11.92 -6.53 17.01
CA GLY A 29 11.29 -5.20 17.04
C GLY A 29 11.76 -4.23 15.95
N SER A 30 12.97 -4.41 15.42
CA SER A 30 13.54 -3.55 14.37
C SER A 30 13.12 -3.94 12.94
N SER A 31 12.37 -5.04 12.77
CA SER A 31 11.99 -5.56 11.45
C SER A 31 10.60 -5.10 10.97
N ALA A 32 9.78 -4.49 11.83
CA ALA A 32 8.46 -4.02 11.47
C ALA A 32 8.52 -2.74 10.63
N ALA A 33 7.88 -2.75 9.45
CA ALA A 33 7.75 -1.55 8.64
C ALA A 33 6.77 -0.57 9.31
N ARG A 34 7.18 0.70 9.44
CA ARG A 34 6.34 1.77 9.97
C ARG A 34 5.40 2.27 8.88
N ASN A 35 4.09 2.36 9.19
CA ASN A 35 3.14 3.01 8.30
C ASN A 35 3.39 4.53 8.32
N VAL A 36 3.58 5.10 7.13
CA VAL A 36 3.82 6.53 6.95
C VAL A 36 3.02 7.05 5.74
N SER A 37 2.71 8.35 5.74
CA SER A 37 2.07 8.99 4.59
C SER A 37 3.05 9.19 3.44
N VAL A 38 2.53 9.42 2.24
CA VAL A 38 3.36 9.76 1.07
C VAL A 38 4.18 11.02 1.33
N ALA A 39 3.58 12.05 1.93
CA ALA A 39 4.25 13.30 2.26
C ALA A 39 5.40 13.10 3.27
N GLU A 40 5.18 12.29 4.32
CA GLU A 40 6.22 11.97 5.30
C GLU A 40 7.38 11.22 4.67
N ALA A 41 7.10 10.24 3.80
CA ALA A 41 8.12 9.47 3.09
C ALA A 41 8.90 10.34 2.07
N ALA A 42 8.23 11.28 1.40
CA ALA A 42 8.84 12.21 0.44
C ALA A 42 9.64 13.34 1.11
N SER A 43 9.41 13.63 2.40
CA SER A 43 10.09 14.73 3.13
C SER A 43 11.59 14.56 3.31
N GLY A 44 12.13 13.37 3.03
CA GLY A 44 13.54 13.05 3.21
C GLY A 44 13.98 12.82 4.67
N SER A 45 13.03 12.79 5.61
CA SER A 45 13.34 12.59 7.04
C SER A 45 13.54 11.11 7.44
N LEU A 46 13.19 10.17 6.55
CA LEU A 46 13.13 8.74 6.84
C LEU A 46 14.20 7.93 6.09
N HIS A 47 15.44 8.43 6.03
CA HIS A 47 16.54 7.71 5.39
C HIS A 47 16.78 6.35 6.07
N ASP A 48 16.97 5.31 5.26
CA ASP A 48 17.21 3.92 5.68
C ASP A 48 16.14 3.27 6.58
N ALA A 49 15.06 3.99 6.88
CA ALA A 49 13.95 3.44 7.63
C ALA A 49 13.11 2.48 6.76
N LYS A 50 12.72 1.34 7.33
CA LYS A 50 11.77 0.43 6.70
C LYS A 50 10.36 0.97 6.88
N VAL A 51 9.75 1.38 5.79
CA VAL A 51 8.43 2.02 5.78
C VAL A 51 7.43 1.23 4.94
N LYS A 52 6.16 1.42 5.25
CA LYS A 52 5.02 0.98 4.48
C LYS A 52 4.21 2.20 4.10
N VAL A 53 4.11 2.47 2.80
CA VAL A 53 3.44 3.64 2.24
C VAL A 53 2.30 3.16 1.35
N SER A 54 1.13 3.77 1.48
CA SER A 54 -0.02 3.54 0.61
C SER A 54 -0.31 4.82 -0.17
N GLY A 55 -0.61 4.67 -1.46
CA GLY A 55 -0.97 5.81 -2.31
C GLY A 55 -1.45 5.34 -3.67
N LYS A 56 -2.04 6.24 -4.45
CA LYS A 56 -2.42 5.97 -5.84
C LYS A 56 -1.26 6.20 -6.77
N VAL A 57 -1.17 5.39 -7.82
CA VAL A 57 -0.18 5.57 -8.88
C VAL A 57 -0.51 6.82 -9.68
N VAL A 58 0.46 7.73 -9.79
CA VAL A 58 0.31 8.95 -10.61
C VAL A 58 0.15 8.54 -12.08
N PRO A 59 -0.86 9.04 -12.79
CA PRO A 59 -1.09 8.71 -14.19
C PRO A 59 0.15 8.91 -15.06
N ASN A 60 0.47 7.91 -15.89
CA ASN A 60 1.60 7.91 -16.82
C ASN A 60 2.99 8.10 -16.18
N SER A 61 3.13 7.88 -14.88
CA SER A 61 4.41 8.00 -14.16
C SER A 61 5.23 6.70 -14.14
N PHE A 62 4.71 5.60 -14.66
CA PHE A 62 5.35 4.30 -14.54
C PHE A 62 6.05 3.86 -15.82
N SER A 63 7.18 3.21 -15.65
CA SER A 63 7.96 2.57 -16.71
C SER A 63 8.59 1.28 -16.19
N THR A 64 8.77 0.30 -17.08
CA THR A 64 9.45 -0.95 -16.76
C THR A 64 10.66 -1.09 -17.66
N ASP A 65 11.83 -1.25 -17.05
CA ASP A 65 13.08 -1.54 -17.73
C ASP A 65 13.82 -2.67 -17.01
N ASN A 66 14.28 -3.68 -17.76
CA ASN A 66 14.98 -4.84 -17.20
C ASN A 66 14.30 -5.48 -15.98
N ASN A 67 12.97 -5.63 -16.02
CA ASN A 67 12.13 -6.15 -14.93
C ASN A 67 12.07 -5.25 -13.68
N VAL A 68 12.60 -4.05 -13.74
CA VAL A 68 12.50 -3.02 -12.70
C VAL A 68 11.36 -2.08 -13.04
N LEU A 69 10.36 -2.02 -12.17
CA LEU A 69 9.25 -1.07 -12.26
C LEU A 69 9.62 0.21 -11.50
N VAL A 70 9.55 1.34 -12.18
CA VAL A 70 9.68 2.67 -11.58
C VAL A 70 8.37 3.41 -11.77
N PHE A 71 7.84 3.99 -10.72
CA PHE A 71 6.58 4.73 -10.73
C PHE A 71 6.54 5.75 -9.60
N SER A 72 5.54 6.61 -9.60
CA SER A 72 5.28 7.55 -8.51
C SER A 72 3.92 7.30 -7.89
N ILE A 73 3.82 7.48 -6.58
CA ILE A 73 2.57 7.40 -5.84
C ILE A 73 2.29 8.73 -5.15
N TYR A 74 1.02 9.04 -4.99
CA TYR A 74 0.52 10.23 -4.28
C TYR A 74 -0.62 9.86 -3.35
N ASP A 75 -0.88 10.71 -2.37
CA ASP A 75 -2.00 10.57 -1.46
C ASP A 75 -3.22 11.29 -2.06
N SER A 76 -4.16 10.52 -2.62
CA SER A 76 -5.32 11.10 -3.31
C SER A 76 -6.33 11.77 -2.39
N GLU A 77 -6.28 11.52 -1.08
CA GLU A 77 -7.17 12.15 -0.10
C GLU A 77 -6.56 13.45 0.45
N ALA A 78 -5.26 13.43 0.76
CA ALA A 78 -4.56 14.58 1.32
C ALA A 78 -4.02 15.54 0.24
N ASP A 79 -3.71 15.04 -0.96
CA ASP A 79 -3.12 15.79 -2.08
C ASP A 79 -3.77 15.36 -3.41
N PRO A 80 -5.02 15.77 -3.70
CA PRO A 80 -5.74 15.37 -4.91
C PRO A 80 -5.03 15.75 -6.22
N ASP A 81 -4.23 16.81 -6.20
CA ASP A 81 -3.51 17.34 -7.37
C ASP A 81 -2.13 16.67 -7.55
N ALA A 82 -1.80 15.67 -6.73
CA ALA A 82 -0.53 14.93 -6.77
C ALA A 82 0.72 15.83 -6.77
N GLN A 83 0.69 16.95 -6.04
CA GLN A 83 1.82 17.88 -5.92
C GLN A 83 2.99 17.25 -5.16
N THR A 84 2.68 16.38 -4.19
CA THR A 84 3.65 15.63 -3.42
C THR A 84 3.62 14.17 -3.84
N ALA A 85 4.49 13.78 -4.75
CA ALA A 85 4.60 12.40 -5.20
C ALA A 85 5.90 11.75 -4.70
N LEU A 86 5.80 10.50 -4.22
CA LEU A 86 6.92 9.67 -3.83
C LEU A 86 7.32 8.76 -4.99
N LYS A 87 8.58 8.84 -5.43
CA LYS A 87 9.11 7.93 -6.43
C LYS A 87 9.42 6.57 -5.80
N VAL A 88 8.98 5.51 -6.47
CA VAL A 88 9.14 4.12 -6.03
C VAL A 88 9.88 3.35 -7.10
N ARG A 89 10.82 2.51 -6.67
CA ARG A 89 11.52 1.53 -7.48
C ARG A 89 11.23 0.14 -6.94
N TYR A 90 10.73 -0.74 -7.77
CA TYR A 90 10.41 -2.12 -7.42
C TYR A 90 11.10 -3.10 -8.38
N ASP A 91 11.91 -3.99 -7.82
CA ASP A 91 12.62 -5.01 -8.56
C ASP A 91 11.91 -6.36 -8.39
N GLY A 92 10.78 -6.49 -9.04
CA GLY A 92 9.94 -7.67 -8.99
C GLY A 92 8.95 -7.72 -10.15
N GLY A 93 8.26 -8.84 -10.29
CA GLY A 93 7.28 -9.03 -11.35
C GLY A 93 6.12 -8.04 -11.25
N VAL A 94 5.81 -7.38 -12.35
CA VAL A 94 4.69 -6.43 -12.42
C VAL A 94 3.40 -7.20 -12.67
N SER A 95 2.39 -6.98 -11.82
CA SER A 95 1.05 -7.52 -12.05
C SER A 95 0.43 -6.91 -13.30
N SER A 96 -0.30 -7.71 -14.09
CA SER A 96 -1.09 -7.23 -15.24
C SER A 96 -2.19 -6.22 -14.84
N THR A 97 -2.50 -6.12 -13.55
CA THR A 97 -3.47 -5.18 -13.01
C THR A 97 -2.84 -3.85 -12.59
N PHE A 98 -1.51 -3.69 -12.70
CA PHE A 98 -0.82 -2.45 -12.40
C PHE A 98 -1.08 -1.41 -13.51
N GLY A 99 -1.42 -0.18 -13.12
CA GLY A 99 -1.74 0.89 -14.07
C GLY A 99 -2.02 2.22 -13.38
N ASN A 100 -2.54 3.16 -14.15
CA ASN A 100 -2.93 4.47 -13.66
C ASN A 100 -4.02 4.36 -12.57
N ASP A 101 -3.94 5.22 -11.57
CA ASP A 101 -4.91 5.34 -10.47
C ASP A 101 -5.11 4.08 -9.61
N VAL A 102 -4.28 3.06 -9.82
CA VAL A 102 -4.27 1.87 -8.95
C VAL A 102 -3.73 2.25 -7.58
N GLU A 103 -4.38 1.81 -6.51
CA GLU A 103 -3.83 1.95 -5.17
C GLU A 103 -2.69 0.94 -4.98
N ALA A 104 -1.50 1.47 -4.67
CA ALA A 104 -0.30 0.69 -4.41
C ALA A 104 0.10 0.81 -2.94
N ILE A 105 0.39 -0.33 -2.31
CA ILE A 105 0.96 -0.41 -0.98
C ILE A 105 2.39 -0.90 -1.15
N CYS A 106 3.34 -0.03 -0.83
CA CYS A 106 4.77 -0.25 -1.02
C CYS A 106 5.45 -0.42 0.33
N THR A 107 6.11 -1.55 0.54
CA THR A 107 6.93 -1.79 1.74
C THR A 107 8.39 -1.83 1.33
N GLY A 108 9.22 -0.98 1.92
CA GLY A 108 10.63 -0.89 1.53
C GLY A 108 11.43 0.09 2.39
N LYS A 109 12.55 0.55 1.87
CA LYS A 109 13.40 1.56 2.50
C LYS A 109 13.50 2.81 1.64
N VAL A 110 13.42 3.97 2.25
CA VAL A 110 13.64 5.25 1.56
C VAL A 110 15.15 5.46 1.44
N GLY A 111 15.64 5.54 0.20
CA GLY A 111 17.04 5.84 -0.08
C GLY A 111 17.41 7.30 0.23
N SER A 112 18.70 7.58 0.25
CA SER A 112 19.23 8.96 0.41
C SER A 112 18.87 9.87 -0.79
N ASP A 113 18.49 9.29 -1.90
CA ASP A 113 17.99 9.95 -3.12
C ASP A 113 16.48 10.28 -3.07
N GLY A 114 15.80 9.98 -1.95
CA GLY A 114 14.36 10.17 -1.79
C GLY A 114 13.50 9.14 -2.53
N VAL A 115 14.10 8.08 -3.10
CA VAL A 115 13.39 7.02 -3.79
C VAL A 115 13.09 5.87 -2.83
N LEU A 116 11.85 5.41 -2.79
CA LEU A 116 11.46 4.23 -2.03
C LEU A 116 11.91 2.98 -2.78
N GLN A 117 12.92 2.30 -2.24
CA GLN A 117 13.34 0.97 -2.71
C GLN A 117 12.35 -0.06 -2.17
N CYS A 118 11.35 -0.38 -2.98
CA CYS A 118 10.24 -1.24 -2.62
C CYS A 118 10.67 -2.71 -2.69
N ALA A 119 10.54 -3.44 -1.58
CA ALA A 119 10.81 -4.87 -1.52
C ALA A 119 9.53 -5.69 -1.71
N GLU A 120 8.39 -5.13 -1.32
CA GLU A 120 7.07 -5.76 -1.45
C GLU A 120 6.08 -4.75 -1.98
N LEU A 121 5.46 -5.07 -3.12
CA LEU A 121 4.43 -4.27 -3.77
C LEU A 121 3.12 -5.04 -3.75
N VAL A 122 2.10 -4.45 -3.12
CA VAL A 122 0.72 -4.96 -3.15
C VAL A 122 -0.14 -3.92 -3.86
N THR A 123 -0.83 -4.32 -4.91
CA THR A 123 -1.79 -3.46 -5.61
C THR A 123 -3.20 -3.82 -5.18
N LYS A 124 -3.97 -2.82 -4.80
CA LYS A 124 -5.41 -2.96 -4.68
C LYS A 124 -6.03 -2.48 -6.00
N CYS A 125 -6.64 -3.39 -6.73
CA CYS A 125 -7.51 -2.95 -7.81
C CYS A 125 -8.62 -2.10 -7.17
N PRO A 126 -8.89 -0.88 -7.67
CA PRO A 126 -10.09 -0.19 -7.27
C PRO A 126 -11.23 -1.17 -7.54
N SER A 127 -11.92 -1.59 -6.48
CA SER A 127 -13.10 -2.42 -6.67
C SER A 127 -14.03 -1.58 -7.54
N LYS A 128 -14.52 -2.12 -8.63
CA LYS A 128 -15.53 -1.45 -9.50
C LYS A 128 -16.75 -0.98 -8.70
N TYR A 129 -16.76 -1.25 -7.40
CA TYR A 129 -17.81 -0.95 -6.44
C TYR A 129 -17.46 0.15 -5.44
N GLU A 130 -16.20 0.61 -5.36
CA GLU A 130 -15.79 1.66 -4.43
C GLU A 130 -16.30 3.04 -4.90
N ASN A 131 -16.51 3.23 -6.19
CA ASN A 131 -17.27 4.37 -6.75
C ASN A 131 -18.79 4.24 -6.55
N ALA A 132 -19.22 3.40 -5.61
CA ALA A 132 -20.62 3.19 -5.27
C ALA A 132 -21.28 4.43 -4.64
N SER A 133 -20.50 5.38 -4.16
CA SER A 133 -21.00 6.68 -3.68
C SER A 133 -21.42 7.62 -4.82
N GLU A 134 -20.96 7.37 -6.05
CA GLU A 134 -21.30 8.16 -7.23
C GLU A 134 -22.19 7.37 -8.21
N ALA A 135 -23.22 6.72 -7.71
CA ALA A 135 -24.24 6.19 -8.59
C ALA A 135 -24.94 7.36 -9.29
N LEU A 136 -24.85 7.38 -10.61
CA LEU A 136 -25.48 8.40 -11.44
C LEU A 136 -27.00 8.25 -11.39
N SER A 137 -27.71 9.36 -11.22
CA SER A 137 -29.15 9.38 -11.50
C SER A 137 -29.37 9.17 -13.01
N ILE A 138 -30.52 8.60 -13.38
CA ILE A 138 -30.86 8.39 -14.79
C ILE A 138 -30.78 9.69 -15.59
N GLU A 139 -31.21 10.80 -15.00
CA GLU A 139 -31.17 12.13 -15.60
C GLU A 139 -29.74 12.59 -15.89
N LYS A 140 -28.83 12.39 -14.95
CA LYS A 140 -27.39 12.71 -15.10
C LYS A 140 -26.71 11.82 -16.13
N LEU A 141 -27.08 10.53 -16.19
CA LEU A 141 -26.58 9.60 -17.21
C LEU A 141 -26.97 10.07 -18.62
N LEU A 142 -28.22 10.48 -18.81
CA LEU A 142 -28.70 10.97 -20.10
C LEU A 142 -28.02 12.27 -20.55
N SER A 143 -27.55 13.09 -19.61
CA SER A 143 -26.80 14.33 -19.91
C SER A 143 -25.39 14.11 -20.46
N TYR A 144 -24.79 12.93 -20.23
CA TYR A 144 -23.45 12.62 -20.75
C TYR A 144 -23.42 12.21 -22.23
N GLY A 145 -24.56 11.87 -22.81
CA GLY A 145 -24.66 11.53 -24.23
C GLY A 145 -23.73 10.39 -24.67
N ALA A 146 -22.94 10.63 -25.72
CA ALA A 146 -22.04 9.64 -26.30
C ALA A 146 -20.80 9.31 -25.45
N ASP A 147 -20.46 10.11 -24.46
CA ASP A 147 -19.24 9.96 -23.66
C ASP A 147 -19.27 8.73 -22.74
N VAL A 148 -20.44 8.14 -22.53
CA VAL A 148 -20.65 6.94 -21.69
C VAL A 148 -20.86 5.66 -22.49
N TYR A 149 -20.84 5.69 -23.82
CA TYR A 149 -20.98 4.50 -24.65
C TYR A 149 -19.80 3.56 -24.42
N ASP A 150 -20.11 2.27 -24.31
CA ASP A 150 -19.16 1.17 -24.07
C ASP A 150 -18.39 1.26 -22.73
N LYS A 151 -18.81 2.15 -21.81
CA LYS A 151 -18.24 2.25 -20.46
C LYS A 151 -19.18 1.65 -19.42
N PRO A 152 -18.67 0.88 -18.45
CA PRO A 152 -19.50 0.41 -17.33
C PRO A 152 -19.87 1.62 -16.44
N VAL A 153 -21.17 1.84 -16.25
CA VAL A 153 -21.71 2.89 -15.39
C VAL A 153 -22.59 2.28 -14.30
N LYS A 154 -22.60 2.89 -13.13
CA LYS A 154 -23.50 2.53 -12.05
C LYS A 154 -24.64 3.54 -12.01
N ILE A 155 -25.87 3.04 -12.06
CA ILE A 155 -27.09 3.86 -12.02
C ILE A 155 -27.92 3.52 -10.79
N VAL A 156 -28.53 4.55 -10.22
CA VAL A 156 -29.58 4.45 -9.19
C VAL A 156 -30.90 4.96 -9.80
N GLY A 157 -31.95 4.16 -9.67
CA GLY A 157 -33.28 4.52 -10.12
C GLY A 157 -34.34 3.63 -9.46
N THR A 158 -35.60 4.06 -9.54
CA THR A 158 -36.73 3.27 -9.08
C THR A 158 -37.34 2.51 -10.28
N VAL A 159 -37.54 1.20 -10.12
CA VAL A 159 -38.15 0.39 -11.14
C VAL A 159 -39.62 0.79 -11.27
N ALA A 160 -40.05 1.11 -12.49
CA ALA A 160 -41.46 1.43 -12.75
C ALA A 160 -42.35 0.20 -12.53
N ALA A 161 -43.49 0.41 -11.90
CA ALA A 161 -44.45 -0.67 -11.66
C ALA A 161 -44.91 -1.29 -13.01
N GLY A 162 -44.78 -2.62 -13.13
CA GLY A 162 -45.16 -3.34 -14.35
C GLY A 162 -44.09 -3.37 -15.45
N SER A 163 -42.87 -2.86 -15.22
CA SER A 163 -41.78 -2.92 -16.19
C SER A 163 -40.96 -4.23 -16.14
N ILE A 164 -41.23 -5.10 -15.19
CA ILE A 164 -40.59 -6.41 -15.07
C ILE A 164 -41.58 -7.45 -15.61
N ALA A 165 -41.20 -8.10 -16.67
CA ALA A 165 -41.92 -9.25 -17.26
C ALA A 165 -41.33 -10.57 -16.76
#